data_3c0f5644ded0523bf1a33adfd90ed6ec
#
_entry.id   3c0f5644ded0523bf1a33adfd90ed6ec
#
_cell.length_a   1.000
_cell.length_b   1.000
_cell.length_c   1.000
_cell.angle_alpha   90.00
_cell.angle_beta   90.00
_cell.angle_gamma   90.00
#
_symmetry.space_group_name_H-M   'P 1'
#
loop_
_entity.id
_entity.type
_entity.pdbx_description
1 polymer ?
#
loop_
_entity_poly.entity_id
_entity_poly.type
_entity_poly.pdbx_seq_one_letter_code
_entity_poly.pdbx_strand_id
1 'polypeptide(L)'
;VKRLEFEDQVLDQLDTGGALRADRYVRNREGSLLSIAGNGRRSVLKDWFLDRECDLKDNREIRLPASRLAMLHKSLRRVPFQEEWNMGSILIEPLETELERHNRELQRARNYIRGKRKKSEFELCVIGNYNMFYEQAVQAVEGLKGLWEETRAASLDGEDSKPLYLCHGDLDQHHLLMG
;
A
#
# COMPACT_ATOMS: atom_id res chain seq x y z
N VAL A 1 -3.93 15.15 13.01
CA VAL A 1 -2.71 15.98 13.00
C VAL A 1 -1.48 15.09 12.98
N LYS A 2 -1.26 14.18 13.95
CA LYS A 2 -0.07 13.32 14.01
C LYS A 2 0.23 12.56 12.71
N ARG A 3 -0.81 12.02 12.04
CA ARG A 3 -0.63 11.31 10.76
C ARG A 3 -0.13 12.24 9.65
N LEU A 4 -0.62 13.47 9.58
CA LEU A 4 -0.18 14.45 8.58
C LEU A 4 1.30 14.82 8.79
N GLU A 5 1.70 15.02 10.04
CA GLU A 5 3.09 15.33 10.37
C GLU A 5 4.03 14.14 10.09
N PHE A 6 3.56 12.92 10.35
CA PHE A 6 4.28 11.71 9.95
C PHE A 6 4.49 11.65 8.43
N GLU A 7 3.43 11.83 7.64
CA GLU A 7 3.51 11.82 6.18
C GLU A 7 4.43 12.94 5.66
N ASP A 8 4.33 14.14 6.21
CA ASP A 8 5.19 15.29 5.87
C ASP A 8 6.68 14.99 6.14
N GLN A 9 6.99 14.46 7.31
CA GLN A 9 8.36 14.06 7.67
C GLN A 9 8.92 12.95 6.78
N VAL A 10 8.10 11.97 6.42
CA VAL A 10 8.51 10.90 5.50
C VAL A 10 8.80 11.46 4.11
N LEU A 11 7.92 12.33 3.60
CA LEU A 11 8.09 12.98 2.30
C LEU A 11 9.36 13.86 2.26
N ASP A 12 9.69 14.54 3.37
CA ASP A 12 10.91 15.33 3.47
C ASP A 12 12.20 14.47 3.44
N GLN A 13 12.12 13.23 3.94
CA GLN A 13 13.26 12.31 3.95
C GLN A 13 13.42 11.53 2.64
N LEU A 14 12.41 11.52 1.77
CA LEU A 14 12.54 10.89 0.46
C LEU A 14 13.55 11.68 -0.38
N ASP A 15 14.61 11.01 -0.81
CA ASP A 15 15.55 11.57 -1.78
C ASP A 15 14.82 11.74 -3.12
N THR A 16 14.35 12.97 -3.33
CA THR A 16 13.63 13.32 -4.56
C THR A 16 14.55 13.83 -5.65
N GLY A 17 15.87 13.88 -5.47
CA GLY A 17 16.93 14.36 -6.40
C GLY A 17 16.61 14.49 -7.90
N GLY A 18 15.36 14.83 -8.23
CA GLY A 18 14.78 14.93 -9.57
C GLY A 18 14.28 13.59 -10.15
N ALA A 19 14.53 12.47 -9.51
CA ALA A 19 14.15 11.15 -10.01
C ALA A 19 12.74 10.70 -9.59
N LEU A 20 12.28 11.18 -8.41
CA LEU A 20 10.94 10.97 -7.91
C LEU A 20 10.36 12.33 -7.54
N ARG A 21 9.14 12.60 -8.00
CA ARG A 21 8.35 13.76 -7.59
C ARG A 21 7.13 13.24 -6.83
N ALA A 22 6.92 13.74 -5.63
CA ALA A 22 5.75 13.43 -4.82
C ALA A 22 5.04 14.73 -4.46
N ASP A 23 3.72 14.67 -4.29
CA ASP A 23 2.92 15.77 -3.80
C ASP A 23 3.31 16.05 -2.34
N ARG A 24 3.74 17.29 -2.07
CA ARG A 24 4.13 17.71 -0.73
C ARG A 24 3.05 18.54 -0.07
N TYR A 25 3.03 18.50 1.25
CA TYR A 25 2.15 19.38 2.01
C TYR A 25 2.67 20.82 1.98
N VAL A 26 1.74 21.75 1.83
CA VAL A 26 2.02 23.19 1.92
C VAL A 26 1.51 23.70 3.27
N ARG A 27 2.43 24.24 4.09
CA ARG A 27 2.08 24.79 5.39
C ARG A 27 1.35 26.10 5.23
N ASN A 28 0.35 26.34 6.06
CA ASN A 28 -0.36 27.62 6.10
C ASN A 28 0.52 28.73 6.71
N ARG A 29 -0.01 29.96 6.78
CA ARG A 29 0.73 31.12 7.32
C ARG A 29 1.15 30.97 8.78
N GLU A 30 0.51 30.08 9.51
CA GLU A 30 0.80 29.76 10.92
C GLU A 30 1.79 28.60 11.05
N GLY A 31 2.30 28.05 9.94
CA GLY A 31 3.21 26.92 9.90
C GLY A 31 2.53 25.56 10.10
N SER A 32 1.19 25.50 10.15
CA SER A 32 0.43 24.25 10.32
C SER A 32 0.13 23.58 8.99
N LEU A 33 0.14 22.26 8.96
CA LEU A 33 -0.32 21.43 7.82
C LEU A 33 -1.84 21.41 7.69
N LEU A 34 -2.56 21.64 8.80
CA LEU A 34 -4.01 21.63 8.86
C LEU A 34 -4.55 23.06 8.97
N SER A 35 -5.46 23.41 8.09
CA SER A 35 -6.22 24.64 8.14
C SER A 35 -7.67 24.37 8.57
N ILE A 36 -8.19 25.16 9.49
CA ILE A 36 -9.57 25.06 9.98
C ILE A 36 -10.30 26.33 9.61
N ALA A 37 -11.31 26.23 8.76
CA ALA A 37 -12.15 27.38 8.39
C ALA A 37 -13.10 27.75 9.54
N GLY A 38 -13.64 28.97 9.51
CA GLY A 38 -14.56 29.47 10.54
C GLY A 38 -15.82 28.62 10.75
N ASN A 39 -16.22 27.81 9.77
CA ASN A 39 -17.32 26.84 9.85
C ASN A 39 -16.88 25.46 10.39
N GLY A 40 -15.65 25.35 10.90
CA GLY A 40 -15.08 24.09 11.42
C GLY A 40 -14.59 23.12 10.36
N ARG A 41 -14.67 23.45 9.06
CA ARG A 41 -14.17 22.58 7.99
C ARG A 41 -12.64 22.49 8.05
N ARG A 42 -12.14 21.25 8.06
CA ARG A 42 -10.71 20.96 8.04
C ARG A 42 -10.25 20.74 6.61
N SER A 43 -9.10 21.31 6.25
CA SER A 43 -8.49 21.16 4.94
C SER A 43 -6.98 21.11 5.04
N VAL A 44 -6.36 20.42 4.09
CA VAL A 44 -4.91 20.40 3.85
C VAL A 44 -4.66 20.91 2.44
N LEU A 45 -3.50 21.52 2.22
CA LEU A 45 -3.04 21.94 0.91
C LEU A 45 -1.84 21.09 0.53
N LYS A 46 -1.83 20.59 -0.70
CA LYS A 46 -0.73 19.84 -1.29
C LYS A 46 -0.34 20.42 -2.64
N ASP A 47 0.86 20.11 -3.08
CA ASP A 47 1.27 20.37 -4.46
C ASP A 47 0.33 19.66 -5.43
N TRP A 48 0.12 20.26 -6.58
CA TRP A 48 -0.71 19.70 -7.63
C TRP A 48 0.09 19.54 -8.92
N PHE A 49 -0.01 18.36 -9.53
CA PHE A 49 0.60 18.06 -10.82
C PHE A 49 -0.47 18.04 -11.91
N LEU A 50 -0.15 18.64 -13.05
CA LEU A 50 -1.03 18.67 -14.23
C LEU A 50 -0.72 17.52 -15.20
N ASP A 51 0.19 16.64 -14.82
CA ASP A 51 0.63 15.51 -15.62
C ASP A 51 -0.52 14.47 -15.75
N ARG A 52 -0.52 13.73 -16.84
CA ARG A 52 -1.53 12.70 -17.06
C ARG A 52 -1.23 11.42 -16.29
N GLU A 53 -2.26 10.63 -16.03
CA GLU A 53 -2.12 9.31 -15.43
C GLU A 53 -1.40 8.32 -16.39
N CYS A 54 -0.77 7.30 -15.81
CA CYS A 54 -0.12 6.22 -16.54
C CYS A 54 -1.14 5.39 -17.34
N ASP A 55 -0.87 5.16 -18.62
CA ASP A 55 -1.68 4.26 -19.45
C ASP A 55 -1.17 2.81 -19.35
N LEU A 56 -1.90 1.98 -18.61
CA LEU A 56 -1.58 0.56 -18.44
C LEU A 56 -1.69 -0.26 -19.74
N LYS A 57 -2.24 0.29 -20.82
CA LYS A 57 -2.30 -0.37 -22.13
C LYS A 57 -1.02 -0.18 -22.94
N ASP A 58 -0.21 0.82 -22.59
CA ASP A 58 1.10 1.02 -23.22
C ASP A 58 2.21 0.33 -22.41
N ASN A 59 2.76 -0.74 -22.96
CA ASN A 59 3.86 -1.49 -22.32
C ASN A 59 5.12 -0.63 -22.05
N ARG A 60 5.30 0.48 -22.76
CA ARG A 60 6.42 1.41 -22.51
C ARG A 60 6.20 2.19 -21.24
N GLU A 61 4.95 2.56 -20.97
CA GLU A 61 4.60 3.30 -19.77
C GLU A 61 4.61 2.44 -18.52
N ILE A 62 4.38 1.14 -18.61
CA ILE A 62 4.46 0.22 -17.46
C ILE A 62 5.91 0.09 -16.93
N ARG A 63 6.90 0.12 -17.80
CA ARG A 63 8.31 -0.05 -17.37
C ARG A 63 8.84 1.10 -16.54
N LEU A 64 8.51 2.33 -16.91
CA LEU A 64 8.97 3.52 -16.18
C LEU A 64 8.41 3.57 -14.76
N PRO A 65 7.09 3.46 -14.52
CA PRO A 65 6.53 3.36 -13.19
C PRO A 65 7.12 2.23 -12.36
N ALA A 66 7.32 1.04 -12.93
CA ALA A 66 7.94 -0.07 -12.20
C ALA A 66 9.36 0.27 -11.72
N SER A 67 10.16 0.94 -12.57
CA SER A 67 11.49 1.42 -12.19
C SER A 67 11.40 2.50 -11.08
N ARG A 68 10.46 3.45 -11.20
CA ARG A 68 10.26 4.50 -10.19
C ARG A 68 9.76 3.93 -8.87
N LEU A 69 8.88 2.94 -8.91
CA LEU A 69 8.44 2.22 -7.73
C LEU A 69 9.60 1.52 -7.02
N ALA A 70 10.49 0.87 -7.76
CA ALA A 70 11.70 0.27 -7.17
C ALA A 70 12.60 1.33 -6.50
N MET A 71 12.71 2.53 -7.08
CA MET A 71 13.44 3.65 -6.48
C MET A 71 12.73 4.15 -5.21
N LEU A 72 11.41 4.29 -5.24
CA LEU A 72 10.60 4.67 -4.08
C LEU A 72 10.81 3.67 -2.92
N HIS A 73 10.72 2.37 -3.19
CA HIS A 73 10.98 1.34 -2.19
C HIS A 73 12.40 1.43 -1.60
N LYS A 74 13.41 1.70 -2.45
CA LYS A 74 14.78 1.92 -1.97
C LYS A 74 14.90 3.14 -1.06
N SER A 75 14.22 4.22 -1.39
CA SER A 75 14.22 5.45 -0.58
C SER A 75 13.48 5.23 0.74
N LEU A 76 12.30 4.64 0.72
CA LEU A 76 11.51 4.34 1.91
C LEU A 76 12.24 3.40 2.89
N ARG A 77 13.03 2.43 2.39
CA ARG A 77 13.84 1.54 3.24
C ARG A 77 14.96 2.26 3.99
N ARG A 78 15.38 3.45 3.53
CA ARG A 78 16.42 4.26 4.18
C ARG A 78 15.87 5.21 5.22
N VAL A 79 14.56 5.43 5.24
CA VAL A 79 13.92 6.28 6.24
C VAL A 79 13.91 5.52 7.56
N PRO A 80 14.62 6.02 8.59
CA PRO A 80 14.66 5.34 9.89
C PRO A 80 13.30 5.43 10.55
N PHE A 81 12.84 4.33 11.13
CA PHE A 81 11.62 4.33 11.92
C PHE A 81 11.83 5.16 13.20
N GLN A 82 10.87 6.01 13.53
CA GLN A 82 10.88 6.83 14.73
C GLN A 82 9.78 6.33 15.68
N GLU A 83 10.09 6.24 16.97
CA GLU A 83 9.14 5.74 17.99
C GLU A 83 7.86 6.58 18.06
N GLU A 84 7.98 7.90 17.81
CA GLU A 84 6.83 8.83 17.75
C GLU A 84 5.83 8.46 16.65
N TRP A 85 6.26 7.72 15.65
CA TRP A 85 5.42 7.20 14.56
C TRP A 85 4.67 5.92 14.94
N ASN A 86 4.89 5.38 16.12
CA ASN A 86 4.17 4.19 16.61
C ASN A 86 2.71 4.54 16.90
N MET A 87 1.98 4.80 15.84
CA MET A 87 0.54 5.00 15.85
C MET A 87 -0.12 3.74 15.32
N GLY A 88 -0.99 3.13 16.12
CA GLY A 88 -1.69 1.91 15.71
C GLY A 88 -2.41 2.01 14.36
N SER A 89 -2.71 3.26 13.91
CA SER A 89 -3.35 3.53 12.61
C SER A 89 -2.41 3.45 11.40
N ILE A 90 -1.09 3.40 11.60
CA ILE A 90 -0.10 3.24 10.51
C ILE A 90 0.57 1.86 10.53
N LEU A 91 0.41 1.11 11.59
CA LEU A 91 0.84 -0.28 11.60
C LEU A 91 -0.14 -1.08 10.77
N ILE A 92 0.36 -1.60 9.65
CA ILE A 92 -0.42 -2.47 8.79
C ILE A 92 -0.53 -3.84 9.47
N GLU A 93 -1.71 -4.45 9.37
CA GLU A 93 -1.93 -5.85 9.74
C GLU A 93 -0.85 -6.72 9.05
N PRO A 94 -0.24 -7.70 9.73
CA PRO A 94 0.69 -8.60 9.08
C PRO A 94 0.10 -9.19 7.80
N LEU A 95 0.87 -9.20 6.72
CA LEU A 95 0.39 -9.62 5.40
C LEU A 95 -0.23 -11.02 5.42
N GLU A 96 0.31 -11.93 6.24
CA GLU A 96 -0.27 -13.27 6.42
C GLU A 96 -1.71 -13.20 6.95
N THR A 97 -1.93 -12.37 7.97
CA THR A 97 -3.25 -12.20 8.60
C THR A 97 -4.24 -11.58 7.62
N GLU A 98 -3.78 -10.60 6.84
CA GLU A 98 -4.56 -9.94 5.80
C GLU A 98 -4.96 -10.95 4.70
N LEU A 99 -4.02 -11.72 4.17
CA LEU A 99 -4.29 -12.74 3.16
C LEU A 99 -5.23 -13.84 3.69
N GLU A 100 -5.04 -14.30 4.92
CA GLU A 100 -5.96 -15.26 5.53
C GLU A 100 -7.37 -14.69 5.70
N ARG A 101 -7.49 -13.40 6.02
CA ARG A 101 -8.79 -12.71 6.08
C ARG A 101 -9.45 -12.68 4.72
N HIS A 102 -8.71 -12.32 3.66
CA HIS A 102 -9.22 -12.32 2.29
C HIS A 102 -9.60 -13.72 1.81
N ASN A 103 -8.86 -14.75 2.18
CA ASN A 103 -9.23 -16.14 1.88
C ASN A 103 -10.56 -16.54 2.53
N ARG A 104 -10.81 -16.11 3.77
CA ARG A 104 -12.11 -16.30 4.42
C ARG A 104 -13.23 -15.52 3.74
N GLU A 105 -12.97 -14.30 3.27
CA GLU A 105 -13.92 -13.50 2.50
C GLU A 105 -14.26 -14.16 1.16
N LEU A 106 -13.26 -14.68 0.45
CA LEU A 106 -13.44 -15.41 -0.79
C LEU A 106 -14.32 -16.66 -0.59
N GLN A 107 -14.12 -17.40 0.51
CA GLN A 107 -14.99 -18.52 0.88
C GLN A 107 -16.44 -18.08 1.15
N ARG A 108 -16.60 -16.95 1.87
CA ARG A 108 -17.94 -16.39 2.16
C ARG A 108 -18.65 -15.99 0.87
N ALA A 109 -17.93 -15.31 -0.04
CA ALA A 109 -18.47 -14.92 -1.34
C ALA A 109 -18.91 -16.14 -2.14
N ARG A 110 -18.10 -17.19 -2.23
CA ARG A 110 -18.48 -18.46 -2.86
C ARG A 110 -19.74 -19.06 -2.26
N ASN A 111 -19.81 -19.16 -0.94
CA ASN A 111 -20.95 -19.76 -0.25
C ASN A 111 -22.23 -18.95 -0.48
N TYR A 112 -22.13 -17.62 -0.46
CA TYR A 112 -23.22 -16.72 -0.80
C TYR A 112 -23.73 -16.96 -2.23
N ILE A 113 -22.81 -16.97 -3.22
CA ILE A 113 -23.19 -17.20 -4.63
C ILE A 113 -23.80 -18.60 -4.81
N ARG A 114 -23.24 -19.63 -4.16
CA ARG A 114 -23.79 -21.00 -4.24
C ARG A 114 -25.23 -21.08 -3.72
N GLY A 115 -25.55 -20.32 -2.68
CA GLY A 115 -26.89 -20.27 -2.09
C GLY A 115 -27.93 -19.55 -2.95
N LYS A 116 -27.52 -18.75 -3.95
CA LYS A 116 -28.46 -18.04 -4.81
C LYS A 116 -29.25 -19.00 -5.74
N ARG A 117 -30.55 -18.80 -5.82
CA ARG A 117 -31.42 -19.57 -6.71
C ARG A 117 -31.16 -19.29 -8.21
N LYS A 118 -30.93 -18.00 -8.54
CA LYS A 118 -30.51 -17.56 -9.88
C LYS A 118 -29.14 -16.91 -9.77
N LYS A 119 -28.25 -17.27 -10.67
CA LYS A 119 -26.89 -16.75 -10.74
C LYS A 119 -26.67 -16.01 -12.06
N SER A 120 -25.95 -14.92 -12.05
CA SER A 120 -25.48 -14.24 -13.26
C SER A 120 -24.36 -15.03 -13.93
N GLU A 121 -24.04 -14.70 -15.18
CA GLU A 121 -22.90 -15.28 -15.90
C GLU A 121 -21.58 -15.04 -15.17
N PHE A 122 -21.40 -13.84 -14.62
CA PHE A 122 -20.24 -13.51 -13.81
C PHE A 122 -20.12 -14.42 -12.57
N GLU A 123 -21.23 -14.62 -11.85
CA GLU A 123 -21.25 -15.50 -10.67
C GLU A 123 -20.98 -16.97 -11.01
N LEU A 124 -21.45 -17.42 -12.18
CA LEU A 124 -21.11 -18.76 -12.68
C LEU A 124 -19.63 -18.88 -13.02
N CYS A 125 -19.05 -17.84 -13.64
CA CYS A 125 -17.62 -17.77 -13.90
C CYS A 125 -16.81 -17.82 -12.61
N VAL A 126 -17.18 -17.03 -11.60
CA VAL A 126 -16.53 -17.05 -10.28
C VAL A 126 -16.56 -18.44 -9.65
N ILE A 127 -17.72 -19.08 -9.64
CA ILE A 127 -17.86 -20.45 -9.08
C ILE A 127 -17.02 -21.47 -9.85
N GLY A 128 -17.02 -21.36 -11.19
CA GLY A 128 -16.26 -22.29 -12.05
C GLY A 128 -14.75 -22.23 -11.85
N ASN A 129 -14.24 -21.06 -11.54
CA ASN A 129 -12.80 -20.85 -11.36
C ASN A 129 -12.38 -20.78 -9.87
N TYR A 130 -13.31 -20.85 -8.94
CA TYR A 130 -13.05 -20.64 -7.52
C TYR A 130 -11.94 -21.53 -6.96
N ASN A 131 -11.98 -22.83 -7.23
CA ASN A 131 -11.01 -23.76 -6.63
C ASN A 131 -9.57 -23.41 -7.05
N MET A 132 -9.36 -23.10 -8.33
CA MET A 132 -8.04 -22.73 -8.86
C MET A 132 -7.51 -21.48 -8.13
N PHE A 133 -8.30 -20.42 -8.02
CA PHE A 133 -7.86 -19.20 -7.34
C PHE A 133 -7.70 -19.39 -5.84
N TYR A 134 -8.58 -20.18 -5.22
CA TYR A 134 -8.50 -20.44 -3.80
C TYR A 134 -7.26 -21.26 -3.42
N GLU A 135 -6.90 -22.26 -4.22
CA GLU A 135 -5.67 -23.04 -4.03
C GLU A 135 -4.44 -22.15 -4.17
N GLN A 136 -4.39 -21.26 -5.16
CA GLN A 136 -3.31 -20.28 -5.32
C GLN A 136 -3.24 -19.32 -4.11
N ALA A 137 -4.38 -18.87 -3.61
CA ALA A 137 -4.45 -17.98 -2.46
C ALA A 137 -3.96 -18.66 -1.16
N VAL A 138 -4.26 -19.94 -0.99
CA VAL A 138 -3.75 -20.73 0.14
C VAL A 138 -2.22 -20.93 0.01
N GLN A 139 -1.74 -21.31 -1.17
CA GLN A 139 -0.31 -21.47 -1.45
C GLN A 139 0.47 -20.16 -1.23
N ALA A 140 -0.13 -19.01 -1.53
CA ALA A 140 0.50 -17.72 -1.27
C ALA A 140 0.72 -17.47 0.23
N VAL A 141 -0.24 -17.83 1.07
CA VAL A 141 -0.10 -17.73 2.55
C VAL A 141 0.98 -18.67 3.05
N GLU A 142 0.98 -19.93 2.59
CA GLU A 142 1.96 -20.94 3.00
C GLU A 142 3.38 -20.53 2.57
N GLY A 143 3.54 -20.05 1.33
CA GLY A 143 4.81 -19.55 0.82
C GLY A 143 5.34 -18.36 1.61
N LEU A 144 4.45 -17.44 2.01
CA LEU A 144 4.83 -16.29 2.84
C LEU A 144 5.30 -16.72 4.24
N LYS A 145 4.61 -17.68 4.86
CA LYS A 145 5.04 -18.26 6.15
C LYS A 145 6.42 -18.92 6.04
N GLY A 146 6.65 -19.71 5.00
CA GLY A 146 7.95 -20.33 4.74
C GLY A 146 9.07 -19.31 4.57
N LEU A 147 8.85 -18.24 3.79
CA LEU A 147 9.80 -17.14 3.63
C LEU A 147 10.17 -16.48 4.96
N TRP A 148 9.20 -16.27 5.84
CA TRP A 148 9.46 -15.70 7.16
C TRP A 148 10.29 -16.63 8.05
N GLU A 149 10.03 -17.92 8.02
CA GLU A 149 10.81 -18.91 8.78
C GLU A 149 12.25 -18.97 8.28
N GLU A 150 12.47 -18.96 6.96
CA GLU A 150 13.80 -18.92 6.36
C GLU A 150 14.57 -17.64 6.70
N THR A 151 13.90 -16.48 6.61
CA THR A 151 14.50 -15.19 6.94
C THR A 151 14.87 -15.11 8.42
N ARG A 152 14.03 -15.64 9.30
CA ARG A 152 14.28 -15.70 10.73
C ARG A 152 15.46 -16.63 11.06
N ALA A 153 15.54 -17.78 10.41
CA ALA A 153 16.65 -18.72 10.58
C ALA A 153 17.98 -18.15 10.06
N ALA A 154 17.95 -17.26 9.05
CA ALA A 154 19.13 -16.60 8.50
C ALA A 154 19.59 -15.37 9.34
N SER A 155 18.76 -14.87 10.23
CA SER A 155 19.11 -13.75 11.11
C SER A 155 19.95 -14.27 12.28
N LEU A 156 21.26 -14.03 12.23
CA LEU A 156 22.24 -14.49 13.24
C LEU A 156 22.08 -13.77 14.60
N ASP A 157 21.36 -12.69 14.69
CA ASP A 157 21.32 -11.78 15.84
C ASP A 157 20.19 -12.08 16.85
N GLY A 158 19.39 -13.11 16.64
CA GLY A 158 18.39 -13.58 17.62
C GLY A 158 17.28 -12.57 17.96
N GLU A 159 17.22 -11.42 17.30
CA GLU A 159 16.12 -10.49 17.47
C GLU A 159 14.87 -10.98 16.71
N ASP A 160 13.84 -11.31 17.48
CA ASP A 160 12.53 -11.75 16.98
C ASP A 160 11.75 -10.64 16.23
N SER A 161 12.32 -9.45 16.09
CA SER A 161 11.67 -8.31 15.44
C SER A 161 11.87 -8.34 13.93
N LYS A 162 10.77 -8.58 13.21
CA LYS A 162 10.72 -8.36 11.76
C LYS A 162 11.08 -6.89 11.47
N PRO A 163 12.04 -6.59 10.58
CA PRO A 163 12.35 -5.22 10.26
C PRO A 163 11.12 -4.55 9.64
N LEU A 164 10.68 -3.44 10.22
CA LEU A 164 9.60 -2.64 9.70
C LEU A 164 10.14 -1.66 8.66
N TYR A 165 9.49 -1.63 7.51
CA TYR A 165 9.80 -0.68 6.45
C TYR A 165 8.57 0.13 6.11
N LEU A 166 8.79 1.38 5.72
CA LEU A 166 7.72 2.21 5.17
C LEU A 166 7.37 1.72 3.76
N CYS A 167 6.07 1.73 3.47
CA CYS A 167 5.56 1.45 2.13
C CYS A 167 4.44 2.43 1.79
N HIS A 168 4.13 2.57 0.51
CA HIS A 168 3.03 3.43 0.05
C HIS A 168 1.67 2.86 0.50
N GLY A 169 1.50 1.55 0.47
CA GLY A 169 0.32 0.84 0.96
C GLY A 169 -0.86 0.78 -0.01
N ASP A 170 -0.99 1.74 -0.93
CA ASP A 170 -2.12 1.84 -1.87
C ASP A 170 -1.66 2.49 -3.18
N LEU A 171 -0.75 1.83 -3.90
CA LEU A 171 -0.22 2.34 -5.15
C LEU A 171 -0.93 1.68 -6.34
N ASP A 172 -1.64 2.49 -7.10
CA ASP A 172 -2.24 2.11 -8.37
C ASP A 172 -1.86 3.09 -9.49
N GLN A 173 -2.44 2.92 -10.69
CA GLN A 173 -2.15 3.76 -11.85
C GLN A 173 -2.56 5.24 -11.67
N HIS A 174 -3.53 5.51 -10.81
CA HIS A 174 -4.00 6.88 -10.54
C HIS A 174 -3.03 7.68 -9.66
N HIS A 175 -2.12 6.98 -8.98
CA HIS A 175 -1.04 7.58 -8.21
C HIS A 175 0.26 7.74 -9.01
N LEU A 176 0.27 7.35 -10.29
CA LEU A 176 1.43 7.38 -11.17
C LEU A 176 1.20 8.38 -12.31
N LEU A 177 1.83 9.54 -12.19
CA LEU A 177 1.72 10.60 -13.18
C LEU A 177 2.92 10.59 -14.13
N MET A 178 2.63 10.76 -15.42
CA MET A 178 3.60 10.72 -16.52
C MET A 178 3.81 12.16 -17.02
N GLY A 179 4.96 12.73 -16.67
CA GLY A 179 5.40 14.04 -17.10
C GLY A 179 6.62 14.02 -17.99
#